data_6cf94ae5a93c59c27abd064af3171675
#
_entry.id   6cf94ae5a93c59c27abd064af3171675
#
_cell.length_a   1.000
_cell.length_b   1.000
_cell.length_c   1.000
_cell.angle_alpha   90.00
_cell.angle_beta   90.00
_cell.angle_gamma   90.00
#
_symmetry.space_group_name_H-M   'P 1'
#
loop_
_entity.id
_entity.type
_entity.pdbx_description
1 polymer ?
#
loop_
_entity_poly.entity_id
_entity_poly.type
_entity_poly.pdbx_seq_one_letter_code
_entity_poly.pdbx_strand_id
1 'polypeptide(L)'
;VPYTNDLYYKLRPQLALTKASVLQASDSLGFHPALAKLNELYDKGYLAVINNVGYPNPDRSHFRSMDIWHTASDSDEYLNTGWIGRYLDASCKNCNIAHQAVEIDDMLSLALKGENIKGMAVKNPKKLYTILHNNYFQKISKNSSETGEPALNYLYKTLAEASSSADYIYDKSKIYTSGTGYPNSEFAGQLKTVAELINSGIETKVYYVSLSGFDTHVRQQPQHERLLSTYAEGVNAFINDLEKNNRFQDVLVMTFSEFGRRVSQNASGGTDHGTANNLFVIGKNLKQKGFINGTPDLSKLDQGDLIHEIDFRSVYATLLN
;
A
#
# COMPACT_ATOMS: atom_id res chain seq x y z
N VAL A 1 3.05 -3.64 -19.33
CA VAL A 1 2.87 -3.13 -20.71
C VAL A 1 2.72 -4.32 -21.64
N PRO A 2 1.58 -4.45 -22.39
CA PRO A 2 1.37 -5.51 -23.39
C PRO A 2 2.00 -5.12 -24.74
N TYR A 3 3.31 -5.12 -24.80
CA TYR A 3 4.12 -4.55 -25.88
C TYR A 3 4.03 -5.30 -27.23
N THR A 4 3.37 -6.46 -27.26
CA THR A 4 3.11 -7.21 -28.52
C THR A 4 1.69 -7.06 -29.02
N ASN A 5 0.83 -6.30 -28.32
CA ASN A 5 -0.58 -6.16 -28.64
C ASN A 5 -0.83 -4.89 -29.48
N ASP A 6 -1.28 -5.02 -30.72
CA ASP A 6 -1.52 -3.88 -31.62
C ASP A 6 -2.61 -2.93 -31.09
N LEU A 7 -3.61 -3.44 -30.35
CA LEU A 7 -4.63 -2.58 -29.72
C LEU A 7 -4.03 -1.62 -28.68
N TYR A 8 -2.97 -2.03 -27.99
CA TYR A 8 -2.27 -1.14 -27.06
C TYR A 8 -1.76 0.12 -27.77
N TYR A 9 -1.14 -0.03 -28.92
CA TYR A 9 -0.61 1.09 -29.71
C TYR A 9 -1.73 1.91 -30.35
N LYS A 10 -2.77 1.23 -30.86
CA LYS A 10 -3.93 1.89 -31.48
C LYS A 10 -4.72 2.74 -30.50
N LEU A 11 -4.89 2.27 -29.26
CA LEU A 11 -5.69 2.95 -28.23
C LEU A 11 -4.89 4.00 -27.45
N ARG A 12 -3.57 3.95 -27.51
CA ARG A 12 -2.67 4.90 -26.84
C ARG A 12 -1.60 5.47 -27.78
N PRO A 13 -1.96 6.06 -28.91
CA PRO A 13 -1.00 6.48 -29.93
C PRO A 13 0.09 7.46 -29.44
N GLN A 14 -0.16 8.21 -28.36
CA GLN A 14 0.81 9.13 -27.76
C GLN A 14 1.42 8.57 -26.46
N LEU A 15 0.69 7.72 -25.72
CA LEU A 15 1.11 7.21 -24.42
C LEU A 15 1.78 5.84 -24.50
N ALA A 16 1.59 5.12 -25.61
CA ALA A 16 2.18 3.80 -25.75
C ALA A 16 3.72 3.88 -25.79
N LEU A 17 4.35 3.01 -25.01
CA LEU A 17 5.80 2.83 -25.04
C LEU A 17 6.19 2.03 -26.27
N THR A 18 7.28 2.41 -26.95
CA THR A 18 7.82 1.59 -28.03
C THR A 18 8.30 0.24 -27.50
N LYS A 19 8.21 -0.80 -28.31
CA LYS A 19 8.69 -2.13 -27.95
C LYS A 19 10.16 -2.14 -27.48
N ALA A 20 10.99 -1.28 -28.09
CA ALA A 20 12.40 -1.19 -27.74
C ALA A 20 12.66 -0.54 -26.39
N SER A 21 11.74 0.28 -25.88
CA SER A 21 11.88 0.95 -24.57
C SER A 21 11.35 0.13 -23.41
N VAL A 22 10.53 -0.90 -23.66
CA VAL A 22 9.92 -1.72 -22.62
C VAL A 22 10.95 -2.71 -22.04
N LEU A 23 10.99 -2.81 -20.72
CA LEU A 23 11.75 -3.87 -20.04
C LEU A 23 10.96 -5.17 -20.18
N GLN A 24 11.36 -6.01 -21.13
CA GLN A 24 10.65 -7.25 -21.46
C GLN A 24 10.81 -8.26 -20.31
N ALA A 25 9.71 -8.74 -19.78
CA ALA A 25 9.69 -9.68 -18.66
C ALA A 25 9.00 -11.02 -19.01
N SER A 26 8.26 -11.06 -20.12
CA SER A 26 7.73 -12.27 -20.75
C SER A 26 7.60 -12.04 -22.27
N ASP A 27 7.13 -13.04 -23.01
CA ASP A 27 6.94 -12.95 -24.47
C ASP A 27 5.94 -11.85 -24.89
N SER A 28 5.05 -11.44 -24.00
CA SER A 28 3.98 -10.48 -24.32
C SER A 28 3.89 -9.29 -23.37
N LEU A 29 4.46 -9.39 -22.18
CA LEU A 29 4.38 -8.38 -21.13
C LEU A 29 5.78 -7.89 -20.71
N GLY A 30 5.84 -6.61 -20.36
CA GLY A 30 7.04 -6.02 -19.78
C GLY A 30 6.72 -4.82 -18.89
N PHE A 31 7.75 -4.30 -18.25
CA PHE A 31 7.64 -3.15 -17.36
C PHE A 31 7.94 -1.84 -18.06
N HIS A 32 7.40 -0.77 -17.53
CA HIS A 32 7.79 0.59 -17.91
C HIS A 32 9.28 0.79 -17.58
N PRO A 33 10.07 1.51 -18.39
CA PRO A 33 11.51 1.72 -18.14
C PRO A 33 11.83 2.28 -16.74
N ALA A 34 10.97 3.18 -16.25
CA ALA A 34 11.09 3.73 -14.90
C ALA A 34 10.95 2.70 -13.76
N LEU A 35 10.48 1.50 -14.06
CA LEU A 35 10.40 0.39 -13.10
C LEU A 35 11.65 -0.53 -13.14
N ALA A 36 12.80 -0.04 -13.65
CA ALA A 36 14.02 -0.86 -13.75
C ALA A 36 14.40 -1.52 -12.41
N LYS A 37 14.26 -0.79 -11.30
CA LYS A 37 14.55 -1.34 -9.96
C LYS A 37 13.54 -2.39 -9.50
N LEU A 38 12.31 -2.31 -9.94
CA LEU A 38 11.31 -3.35 -9.72
C LEU A 38 11.57 -4.58 -10.61
N ASN A 39 12.02 -4.35 -11.85
CA ASN A 39 12.42 -5.44 -12.75
C ASN A 39 13.61 -6.26 -12.17
N GLU A 40 14.54 -5.62 -11.48
CA GLU A 40 15.62 -6.35 -10.76
C GLU A 40 15.05 -7.32 -9.70
N LEU A 41 13.97 -6.94 -9.00
CA LEU A 41 13.29 -7.84 -8.06
C LEU A 41 12.53 -8.97 -8.77
N TYR A 42 11.97 -8.67 -9.94
CA TYR A 42 11.32 -9.68 -10.79
C TYR A 42 12.33 -10.74 -11.24
N ASP A 43 13.50 -10.32 -11.73
CA ASP A 43 14.57 -11.23 -12.20
C ASP A 43 15.13 -12.11 -11.07
N LYS A 44 15.18 -11.57 -9.84
CA LYS A 44 15.52 -12.34 -8.63
C LYS A 44 14.42 -13.33 -8.20
N GLY A 45 13.23 -13.26 -8.80
CA GLY A 45 12.08 -14.08 -8.42
C GLY A 45 11.42 -13.66 -7.11
N TYR A 46 11.50 -12.38 -6.76
CA TYR A 46 10.90 -11.79 -5.56
C TYR A 46 9.57 -11.08 -5.83
N LEU A 47 9.15 -10.97 -7.08
CA LEU A 47 7.95 -10.26 -7.50
C LEU A 47 6.95 -11.19 -8.17
N ALA A 48 5.71 -11.12 -7.71
CA ALA A 48 4.51 -11.62 -8.40
C ALA A 48 3.68 -10.44 -8.90
N VAL A 49 3.24 -10.51 -10.14
CA VAL A 49 2.37 -9.51 -10.79
C VAL A 49 1.04 -10.17 -11.10
N ILE A 50 -0.02 -9.63 -10.54
CA ILE A 50 -1.38 -10.10 -10.76
C ILE A 50 -2.08 -9.06 -11.64
N ASN A 51 -2.45 -9.44 -12.87
CA ASN A 51 -3.13 -8.56 -13.80
C ASN A 51 -4.65 -8.61 -13.60
N ASN A 52 -5.37 -7.61 -14.10
CA ASN A 52 -6.83 -7.56 -14.11
C ASN A 52 -7.48 -7.80 -12.75
N VAL A 53 -6.91 -7.22 -11.70
CA VAL A 53 -7.46 -7.25 -10.36
C VAL A 53 -8.49 -6.13 -10.22
N GLY A 54 -9.65 -6.45 -9.70
CA GLY A 54 -10.75 -5.50 -9.50
C GLY A 54 -11.85 -6.11 -8.64
N TYR A 55 -13.09 -5.67 -8.84
CA TYR A 55 -14.26 -6.16 -8.12
C TYR A 55 -15.55 -5.94 -8.94
N PRO A 56 -16.64 -6.67 -8.65
CA PRO A 56 -17.92 -6.50 -9.35
C PRO A 56 -18.53 -5.11 -9.12
N ASN A 57 -19.19 -4.56 -10.14
CA ASN A 57 -19.81 -3.23 -10.12
C ASN A 57 -18.84 -2.12 -9.66
N PRO A 58 -17.69 -1.93 -10.34
CA PRO A 58 -16.64 -1.06 -9.89
C PRO A 58 -17.06 0.41 -9.88
N ASP A 59 -16.66 1.13 -8.83
CA ASP A 59 -16.79 2.59 -8.73
C ASP A 59 -15.54 3.28 -9.28
N ARG A 60 -15.72 4.45 -9.89
CA ARG A 60 -14.60 5.27 -10.43
C ARG A 60 -14.35 6.53 -9.61
N SER A 61 -14.99 6.67 -8.44
CA SER A 61 -14.66 7.70 -7.46
C SER A 61 -13.48 7.23 -6.60
N HIS A 62 -12.45 8.02 -6.48
CA HIS A 62 -11.33 7.74 -5.59
C HIS A 62 -11.77 7.38 -4.17
N PHE A 63 -12.69 8.17 -3.61
CA PHE A 63 -13.16 7.98 -2.24
C PHE A 63 -13.88 6.64 -2.09
N ARG A 64 -14.89 6.39 -2.93
CA ARG A 64 -15.70 5.17 -2.81
C ARG A 64 -14.88 3.92 -3.13
N SER A 65 -14.10 3.95 -4.20
CA SER A 65 -13.28 2.79 -4.56
C SER A 65 -12.22 2.49 -3.50
N MET A 66 -11.59 3.51 -2.92
CA MET A 66 -10.64 3.32 -1.82
C MET A 66 -11.33 2.74 -0.57
N ASP A 67 -12.56 3.19 -0.23
CA ASP A 67 -13.33 2.60 0.87
C ASP A 67 -13.60 1.11 0.63
N ILE A 68 -13.97 0.72 -0.60
CA ILE A 68 -14.20 -0.69 -0.97
C ILE A 68 -12.91 -1.51 -0.80
N TRP A 69 -11.77 -1.03 -1.28
CA TRP A 69 -10.47 -1.70 -1.08
C TRP A 69 -10.05 -1.76 0.38
N HIS A 70 -10.29 -0.70 1.15
CA HIS A 70 -9.97 -0.66 2.57
C HIS A 70 -10.88 -1.56 3.41
N THR A 71 -12.13 -1.68 3.03
CA THR A 71 -13.10 -2.49 3.78
C THR A 71 -13.23 -3.92 3.27
N ALA A 72 -12.80 -4.21 2.04
CA ALA A 72 -13.11 -5.44 1.33
C ALA A 72 -14.63 -5.74 1.24
N SER A 73 -15.46 -4.68 1.20
CA SER A 73 -16.91 -4.77 1.06
C SER A 73 -17.33 -5.01 -0.40
N ASP A 74 -18.60 -5.31 -0.59
CA ASP A 74 -19.23 -5.16 -1.90
C ASP A 74 -19.41 -3.68 -2.26
N SER A 75 -19.63 -3.40 -3.55
CA SER A 75 -19.67 -2.01 -4.05
C SER A 75 -20.88 -1.21 -3.56
N ASP A 76 -21.95 -1.86 -3.13
CA ASP A 76 -23.18 -1.30 -2.57
C ASP A 76 -23.23 -1.35 -1.03
N GLU A 77 -22.20 -1.93 -0.39
CA GLU A 77 -22.10 -2.04 1.06
C GLU A 77 -21.13 -1.00 1.64
N TYR A 78 -21.53 -0.34 2.73
CA TYR A 78 -20.71 0.64 3.46
C TYR A 78 -20.33 0.10 4.83
N LEU A 79 -19.04 -0.12 5.06
CA LEU A 79 -18.51 -0.60 6.33
C LEU A 79 -17.67 0.47 7.02
N ASN A 80 -17.72 0.50 8.35
CA ASN A 80 -16.93 1.40 9.19
C ASN A 80 -15.63 0.76 9.69
N THR A 81 -15.38 -0.52 9.35
CA THR A 81 -14.18 -1.26 9.71
C THR A 81 -13.43 -1.76 8.49
N GLY A 82 -12.11 -1.67 8.53
CA GLY A 82 -11.22 -2.14 7.48
C GLY A 82 -10.89 -3.63 7.60
N TRP A 83 -10.49 -4.22 6.49
CA TRP A 83 -10.20 -5.67 6.43
C TRP A 83 -9.00 -6.08 7.32
N ILE A 84 -7.97 -5.23 7.38
CA ILE A 84 -6.81 -5.46 8.26
C ILE A 84 -7.22 -5.29 9.72
N GLY A 85 -8.03 -4.26 10.04
CA GLY A 85 -8.56 -4.06 11.39
C GLY A 85 -9.36 -5.27 11.87
N ARG A 86 -10.27 -5.82 11.04
CA ARG A 86 -11.03 -7.03 11.36
C ARG A 86 -10.13 -8.27 11.49
N TYR A 87 -9.09 -8.40 10.66
CA TYR A 87 -8.10 -9.46 10.83
C TYR A 87 -7.39 -9.38 12.19
N LEU A 88 -6.99 -8.18 12.62
CA LEU A 88 -6.36 -7.98 13.91
C LEU A 88 -7.32 -8.28 15.06
N ASP A 89 -8.57 -7.87 14.98
CA ASP A 89 -9.62 -8.21 15.96
C ASP A 89 -9.80 -9.72 16.10
N ALA A 90 -9.77 -10.46 14.99
CA ALA A 90 -9.92 -11.91 14.97
C ALA A 90 -8.66 -12.64 15.46
N SER A 91 -7.47 -12.13 15.14
CA SER A 91 -6.18 -12.77 15.42
C SER A 91 -5.67 -12.52 16.84
N CYS A 92 -6.20 -11.53 17.55
CA CYS A 92 -5.72 -11.12 18.86
C CYS A 92 -6.86 -10.89 19.87
N LYS A 93 -7.40 -11.98 20.44
CA LYS A 93 -8.37 -11.90 21.53
C LYS A 93 -7.68 -11.33 22.76
N ASN A 94 -8.07 -10.14 23.19
CA ASN A 94 -7.54 -9.37 24.34
C ASN A 94 -6.26 -8.55 24.12
N CYS A 95 -5.84 -8.28 22.89
CA CYS A 95 -4.76 -7.32 22.63
C CYS A 95 -5.31 -5.93 22.33
N ASN A 96 -5.28 -5.03 23.27
CA ASN A 96 -5.52 -3.60 23.01
C ASN A 96 -4.21 -2.88 22.66
N ILE A 97 -3.50 -3.34 21.61
CA ILE A 97 -2.19 -2.85 21.25
C ILE A 97 -2.27 -2.15 19.89
N ALA A 98 -2.33 -0.82 19.89
CA ALA A 98 -2.50 -0.02 18.66
C ALA A 98 -1.32 -0.17 17.68
N HIS A 99 -0.11 -0.46 18.15
CA HIS A 99 1.05 -0.65 17.28
C HIS A 99 1.12 -2.00 16.56
N GLN A 100 0.09 -2.85 16.63
CA GLN A 100 -0.02 -4.04 15.78
C GLN A 100 -0.14 -3.68 14.29
N ALA A 101 -0.71 -2.51 13.97
CA ALA A 101 -0.71 -1.94 12.64
C ALA A 101 -0.27 -0.48 12.69
N VAL A 102 0.72 -0.11 11.90
CA VAL A 102 1.29 1.23 11.85
C VAL A 102 1.22 1.78 10.44
N GLU A 103 0.60 2.95 10.30
CA GLU A 103 0.61 3.73 9.06
C GLU A 103 1.61 4.87 9.19
N ILE A 104 2.50 4.99 8.21
CA ILE A 104 3.48 6.06 8.20
C ILE A 104 2.88 7.29 7.52
N ASP A 105 1.91 7.90 8.19
CA ASP A 105 1.18 9.09 7.73
C ASP A 105 0.67 9.92 8.94
N ASP A 106 0.06 11.06 8.66
CA ASP A 106 -0.61 11.91 9.66
C ASP A 106 -2.03 11.42 10.02
N MET A 107 -2.66 10.61 9.19
CA MET A 107 -4.01 10.06 9.38
C MET A 107 -4.05 8.55 9.22
N LEU A 108 -4.93 7.90 9.96
CA LEU A 108 -5.13 6.46 9.91
C LEU A 108 -6.18 6.08 8.86
N SER A 109 -5.76 5.27 7.88
CA SER A 109 -6.64 4.72 6.84
C SER A 109 -7.71 3.80 7.42
N LEU A 110 -8.85 3.74 6.73
CA LEU A 110 -9.96 2.87 7.12
C LEU A 110 -9.53 1.38 7.14
N ALA A 111 -8.60 0.97 6.27
CA ALA A 111 -8.08 -0.41 6.23
C ALA A 111 -7.59 -0.92 7.59
N LEU A 112 -7.01 -0.04 8.42
CA LEU A 112 -6.41 -0.38 9.71
C LEU A 112 -7.36 -0.19 10.91
N LYS A 113 -8.63 0.15 10.68
CA LYS A 113 -9.62 0.37 11.73
C LYS A 113 -10.47 -0.88 11.94
N GLY A 114 -10.27 -1.58 13.04
CA GLY A 114 -11.14 -2.67 13.49
C GLY A 114 -12.25 -2.15 14.40
N GLU A 115 -13.08 -3.06 14.88
CA GLU A 115 -14.10 -2.78 15.91
C GLU A 115 -13.44 -2.46 17.25
N ASN A 116 -12.49 -3.33 17.65
CA ASN A 116 -11.80 -3.24 18.93
C ASN A 116 -10.38 -2.72 18.78
N ILE A 117 -9.61 -3.21 17.81
CA ILE A 117 -8.24 -2.82 17.57
C ILE A 117 -8.19 -1.81 16.42
N LYS A 118 -7.60 -0.66 16.70
CA LYS A 118 -7.30 0.35 15.68
C LYS A 118 -5.80 0.48 15.57
N GLY A 119 -5.29 0.52 14.33
CA GLY A 119 -3.90 0.83 14.07
C GLY A 119 -3.52 2.23 14.54
N MET A 120 -2.30 2.62 14.32
CA MET A 120 -1.76 3.93 14.69
C MET A 120 -1.12 4.62 13.49
N ALA A 121 -1.45 5.89 13.27
CA ALA A 121 -0.74 6.74 12.31
C ALA A 121 0.49 7.37 12.99
N VAL A 122 1.67 7.17 12.39
CA VAL A 122 2.96 7.58 12.96
C VAL A 122 3.86 8.12 11.87
N LYS A 123 3.68 9.35 11.46
CA LYS A 123 4.57 9.96 10.45
C LYS A 123 6.01 10.13 10.94
N ASN A 124 6.19 10.43 12.21
CA ASN A 124 7.50 10.56 12.86
C ASN A 124 7.42 10.09 14.32
N PRO A 125 8.09 8.99 14.69
CA PRO A 125 8.05 8.45 16.06
C PRO A 125 8.42 9.45 17.14
N LYS A 126 9.50 10.23 16.93
CA LYS A 126 9.96 11.23 17.90
C LYS A 126 8.95 12.37 18.08
N LYS A 127 8.36 12.85 16.98
CA LYS A 127 7.37 13.94 17.03
C LYS A 127 6.11 13.48 17.77
N LEU A 128 5.62 12.27 17.46
CA LEU A 128 4.46 11.69 18.15
C LEU A 128 4.70 11.55 19.65
N TYR A 129 5.84 10.96 20.04
CA TYR A 129 6.27 10.86 21.42
C TYR A 129 6.25 12.24 22.11
N THR A 130 6.88 13.26 21.51
CA THR A 130 6.95 14.62 22.08
C THR A 130 5.58 15.25 22.26
N ILE A 131 4.64 15.04 21.30
CA ILE A 131 3.28 15.57 21.40
C ILE A 131 2.54 14.92 22.57
N LEU A 132 2.56 13.61 22.70
CA LEU A 132 1.83 12.89 23.74
C LEU A 132 2.43 13.09 25.14
N HIS A 133 3.72 13.48 25.22
CA HIS A 133 4.42 13.79 26.48
C HIS A 133 4.40 15.28 26.84
N ASN A 134 3.69 16.13 26.12
CA ASN A 134 3.53 17.50 26.54
C ASN A 134 2.66 17.60 27.82
N ASN A 135 2.83 18.70 28.57
CA ASN A 135 2.14 18.91 29.84
C ASN A 135 0.60 18.82 29.75
N TYR A 136 0.02 19.14 28.60
CA TYR A 136 -1.42 19.11 28.40
C TYR A 136 -1.95 17.66 28.35
N PHE A 137 -1.37 16.82 27.48
CA PHE A 137 -1.77 15.42 27.38
C PHE A 137 -1.44 14.62 28.64
N GLN A 138 -0.31 14.90 29.30
CA GLN A 138 0.06 14.30 30.58
C GLN A 138 -0.96 14.63 31.71
N LYS A 139 -1.50 15.84 31.75
CA LYS A 139 -2.54 16.19 32.71
C LYS A 139 -3.85 15.47 32.44
N ILE A 140 -4.22 15.32 31.15
CA ILE A 140 -5.44 14.59 30.75
C ILE A 140 -5.33 13.11 31.13
N SER A 141 -4.21 12.47 30.81
CA SER A 141 -4.02 11.05 31.10
C SER A 141 -3.97 10.72 32.60
N LYS A 142 -3.47 11.63 33.45
CA LYS A 142 -3.41 11.46 34.91
C LYS A 142 -4.77 11.69 35.60
N ASN A 143 -5.66 12.43 34.99
CA ASN A 143 -7.00 12.70 35.54
C ASN A 143 -8.06 11.66 35.11
N SER A 144 -7.63 10.53 34.60
CA SER A 144 -8.49 9.43 34.12
C SER A 144 -9.10 8.59 35.26
N SER A 145 -9.59 9.23 36.35
CA SER A 145 -10.53 8.56 37.26
C SER A 145 -11.81 8.25 36.48
N GLU A 146 -12.40 7.08 36.73
CA GLU A 146 -13.68 6.71 36.13
C GLU A 146 -14.68 7.85 36.27
N THR A 147 -14.92 8.52 35.17
CA THR A 147 -15.97 9.50 35.06
C THR A 147 -17.26 8.72 34.80
N GLY A 148 -18.38 9.10 35.36
CA GLY A 148 -19.65 8.42 35.08
C GLY A 148 -20.10 8.45 33.60
N GLU A 149 -19.26 8.99 32.67
CA GLU A 149 -19.53 9.19 31.25
C GLU A 149 -18.77 8.17 30.38
N PRO A 150 -19.44 7.18 29.77
CA PRO A 150 -18.79 6.13 28.98
C PRO A 150 -17.93 6.65 27.83
N ALA A 151 -18.37 7.70 27.12
CA ALA A 151 -17.64 8.30 26.01
C ALA A 151 -16.32 8.94 26.47
N LEU A 152 -16.31 9.56 27.62
CA LEU A 152 -15.11 10.18 28.19
C LEU A 152 -14.11 9.12 28.66
N ASN A 153 -14.61 8.07 29.30
CA ASN A 153 -13.77 6.92 29.69
C ASN A 153 -13.12 6.25 28.49
N TYR A 154 -13.87 6.11 27.38
CA TYR A 154 -13.33 5.60 26.12
C TYR A 154 -12.20 6.48 25.57
N LEU A 155 -12.37 7.82 25.58
CA LEU A 155 -11.33 8.76 25.12
C LEU A 155 -10.06 8.68 25.99
N TYR A 156 -10.20 8.61 27.32
CA TYR A 156 -9.06 8.45 28.22
C TYR A 156 -8.30 7.14 27.99
N LYS A 157 -9.04 6.04 27.84
CA LYS A 157 -8.45 4.74 27.54
C LYS A 157 -7.69 4.77 26.21
N THR A 158 -8.30 5.30 25.16
CA THR A 158 -7.68 5.43 23.83
C THR A 158 -6.41 6.29 23.89
N LEU A 159 -6.42 7.40 24.64
CA LEU A 159 -5.25 8.24 24.81
C LEU A 159 -4.12 7.52 25.55
N ALA A 160 -4.44 6.76 26.60
CA ALA A 160 -3.45 6.00 27.36
C ALA A 160 -2.80 4.88 26.49
N GLU A 161 -3.60 4.17 25.71
CA GLU A 161 -3.14 3.14 24.77
C GLU A 161 -2.27 3.74 23.66
N ALA A 162 -2.68 4.89 23.10
CA ALA A 162 -1.91 5.61 22.10
C ALA A 162 -0.57 6.11 22.66
N SER A 163 -0.55 6.62 23.91
CA SER A 163 0.68 7.07 24.58
C SER A 163 1.64 5.90 24.80
N SER A 164 1.16 4.79 25.33
CA SER A 164 1.98 3.58 25.56
C SER A 164 2.55 3.02 24.26
N SER A 165 1.74 2.99 23.18
CA SER A 165 2.21 2.55 21.86
C SER A 165 3.23 3.52 21.26
N ALA A 166 3.05 4.84 21.45
CA ALA A 166 4.00 5.84 20.99
C ALA A 166 5.36 5.73 21.72
N ASP A 167 5.35 5.44 23.02
CA ASP A 167 6.55 5.18 23.81
C ASP A 167 7.31 3.99 23.25
N TYR A 168 6.61 2.88 23.05
CA TYR A 168 7.18 1.66 22.51
C TYR A 168 7.78 1.87 21.11
N ILE A 169 7.03 2.51 20.19
CA ILE A 169 7.51 2.81 18.84
C ILE A 169 8.73 3.73 18.88
N TYR A 170 8.69 4.77 19.73
CA TYR A 170 9.81 5.70 19.85
C TYR A 170 11.05 5.03 20.41
N ASP A 171 10.94 4.20 21.44
CA ASP A 171 12.07 3.48 22.00
C ASP A 171 12.66 2.49 21.00
N LYS A 172 11.83 1.77 20.28
CA LYS A 172 12.25 0.88 19.19
C LYS A 172 12.95 1.64 18.07
N SER A 173 12.43 2.81 17.67
CA SER A 173 13.03 3.63 16.61
C SER A 173 14.46 4.12 16.90
N LYS A 174 14.93 4.03 18.13
CA LYS A 174 16.31 4.39 18.52
C LYS A 174 17.30 3.22 18.40
N ILE A 175 16.80 1.98 18.29
CA ILE A 175 17.65 0.77 18.34
C ILE A 175 18.43 0.59 17.05
N TYR A 176 17.80 0.90 15.91
CA TYR A 176 18.41 0.71 14.61
C TYR A 176 18.23 1.95 13.74
N THR A 177 19.29 2.33 13.05
CA THR A 177 19.28 3.38 12.01
C THR A 177 19.84 2.80 10.74
N SER A 178 19.08 2.92 9.65
CA SER A 178 19.49 2.37 8.36
C SER A 178 20.68 3.12 7.76
N GLY A 179 21.73 2.36 7.42
CA GLY A 179 22.86 2.81 6.61
C GLY A 179 22.64 2.62 5.10
N THR A 180 21.47 2.15 4.67
CA THR A 180 21.13 1.98 3.26
C THR A 180 20.83 3.33 2.62
N GLY A 181 21.34 3.58 1.41
CA GLY A 181 21.04 4.78 0.64
C GLY A 181 19.60 4.73 0.09
N TYR A 182 18.69 5.47 0.74
CA TYR A 182 17.35 5.69 0.22
C TYR A 182 17.29 6.91 -0.68
N PRO A 183 16.47 6.90 -1.75
CA PRO A 183 16.22 8.09 -2.56
C PRO A 183 15.66 9.24 -1.73
N ASN A 184 15.92 10.48 -2.18
CA ASN A 184 15.40 11.67 -1.52
C ASN A 184 13.94 11.93 -1.94
N SER A 185 13.00 11.15 -1.39
CA SER A 185 11.56 11.33 -1.56
C SER A 185 10.84 11.03 -0.25
N GLU A 186 9.66 11.61 -0.04
CA GLU A 186 8.82 11.34 1.16
C GLU A 186 8.52 9.85 1.26
N PHE A 187 8.08 9.22 0.17
CA PHE A 187 7.79 7.79 0.09
C PHE A 187 8.99 6.91 0.51
N ALA A 188 10.17 7.21 0.00
CA ALA A 188 11.37 6.47 0.38
C ALA A 188 11.75 6.69 1.85
N GLY A 189 11.52 7.89 2.39
CA GLY A 189 11.68 8.20 3.81
C GLY A 189 10.71 7.42 4.70
N GLN A 190 9.45 7.27 4.27
CA GLN A 190 8.44 6.44 4.94
C GLN A 190 8.88 4.97 4.97
N LEU A 191 9.30 4.40 3.82
CA LEU A 191 9.81 3.03 3.73
C LEU A 191 11.07 2.82 4.57
N LYS A 192 11.95 3.82 4.65
CA LYS A 192 13.11 3.80 5.56
C LYS A 192 12.67 3.67 7.01
N THR A 193 11.68 4.46 7.44
CA THR A 193 11.12 4.38 8.80
C THR A 193 10.55 2.99 9.08
N VAL A 194 9.83 2.39 8.13
CA VAL A 194 9.33 1.00 8.25
C VAL A 194 10.49 0.02 8.41
N ALA A 195 11.54 0.11 7.58
CA ALA A 195 12.71 -0.77 7.68
C ALA A 195 13.42 -0.64 9.03
N GLU A 196 13.58 0.58 9.53
CA GLU A 196 14.18 0.85 10.83
C GLU A 196 13.38 0.22 11.97
N LEU A 197 12.06 0.32 11.92
CA LEU A 197 11.17 -0.32 12.90
C LEU A 197 11.26 -1.85 12.82
N ILE A 198 11.18 -2.45 11.64
CA ILE A 198 11.30 -3.91 11.45
C ILE A 198 12.66 -4.41 11.99
N ASN A 199 13.75 -3.74 11.62
CA ASN A 199 15.10 -4.13 12.02
C ASN A 199 15.35 -3.90 13.53
N SER A 200 14.58 -3.04 14.18
CA SER A 200 14.62 -2.85 15.65
C SER A 200 13.94 -3.97 16.44
N GLY A 201 13.29 -4.93 15.75
CA GLY A 201 12.58 -6.02 16.39
C GLY A 201 11.27 -5.60 17.05
N ILE A 202 10.57 -4.62 16.48
CA ILE A 202 9.22 -4.24 16.92
C ILE A 202 8.20 -5.35 16.60
N GLU A 203 7.18 -5.50 17.44
CA GLU A 203 6.12 -6.52 17.28
C GLU A 203 4.93 -6.03 16.43
N THR A 204 5.17 -5.16 15.46
CA THR A 204 4.15 -4.68 14.52
C THR A 204 3.98 -5.69 13.38
N LYS A 205 2.72 -6.08 13.12
CA LYS A 205 2.38 -7.06 12.07
C LYS A 205 2.17 -6.42 10.71
N VAL A 206 1.60 -5.22 10.68
CA VAL A 206 1.22 -4.55 9.43
C VAL A 206 1.75 -3.12 9.41
N TYR A 207 2.37 -2.76 8.29
CA TYR A 207 2.76 -1.39 7.97
C TYR A 207 2.00 -0.93 6.74
N TYR A 208 1.55 0.31 6.73
CA TYR A 208 0.85 0.92 5.61
C TYR A 208 1.57 2.20 5.19
N VAL A 209 1.83 2.34 3.89
CA VAL A 209 2.52 3.49 3.30
C VAL A 209 1.82 3.86 2.00
N SER A 210 1.63 5.15 1.75
CA SER A 210 0.94 5.65 0.56
C SER A 210 1.87 6.44 -0.36
N LEU A 211 1.71 6.26 -1.66
CA LEU A 211 2.31 7.10 -2.70
C LEU A 211 1.22 7.70 -3.56
N SER A 212 0.98 8.99 -3.43
CA SER A 212 -0.04 9.73 -4.16
C SER A 212 0.45 10.27 -5.50
N GLY A 213 -0.48 10.81 -6.29
CA GLY A 213 -0.16 11.58 -7.50
C GLY A 213 -0.39 10.85 -8.82
N PHE A 214 -0.94 9.62 -8.81
CA PHE A 214 -1.20 8.82 -10.02
C PHE A 214 -2.48 9.22 -10.78
N ASP A 215 -3.22 10.21 -10.29
CA ASP A 215 -4.41 10.72 -10.98
C ASP A 215 -4.03 11.65 -12.15
N THR A 216 -3.55 11.04 -13.23
CA THR A 216 -2.88 11.69 -14.37
C THR A 216 -3.79 11.81 -15.58
N HIS A 217 -4.74 12.75 -15.52
CA HIS A 217 -5.68 13.03 -16.63
C HIS A 217 -5.07 13.85 -17.77
N VAL A 218 -3.98 14.57 -17.52
CA VAL A 218 -3.34 15.48 -18.47
C VAL A 218 -1.84 15.28 -18.47
N ARG A 219 -1.20 15.23 -19.64
CA ARG A 219 0.25 15.09 -19.79
C ARG A 219 0.84 14.01 -18.90
N GLN A 220 0.25 12.81 -18.93
CA GLN A 220 0.53 11.71 -18.02
C GLN A 220 1.99 11.26 -18.00
N GLN A 221 2.65 11.17 -19.15
CA GLN A 221 3.96 10.53 -19.28
C GLN A 221 5.02 11.00 -18.27
N PRO A 222 5.38 12.31 -18.18
CA PRO A 222 6.47 12.73 -17.30
C PRO A 222 6.14 12.56 -15.82
N GLN A 223 4.89 12.76 -15.43
CA GLN A 223 4.47 12.58 -14.05
C GLN A 223 4.46 11.09 -13.69
N HIS A 224 3.90 10.25 -14.55
CA HIS A 224 3.81 8.82 -14.34
C HIS A 224 5.20 8.18 -14.29
N GLU A 225 6.11 8.55 -15.20
CA GLU A 225 7.50 8.11 -15.18
C GLU A 225 8.19 8.43 -13.85
N ARG A 226 8.07 9.69 -13.38
CA ARG A 226 8.63 10.10 -12.10
C ARG A 226 8.08 9.31 -10.93
N LEU A 227 6.76 9.08 -10.88
CA LEU A 227 6.11 8.34 -9.80
C LEU A 227 6.52 6.86 -9.81
N LEU A 228 6.61 6.25 -10.99
CA LEU A 228 7.06 4.87 -11.13
C LEU A 228 8.53 4.71 -10.70
N SER A 229 9.42 5.67 -11.06
CA SER A 229 10.80 5.69 -10.54
C SER A 229 10.83 5.80 -9.02
N THR A 230 10.08 6.77 -8.46
CA THR A 230 9.98 6.98 -7.01
C THR A 230 9.56 5.70 -6.29
N TYR A 231 8.54 5.02 -6.82
CA TYR A 231 8.06 3.74 -6.30
C TYR A 231 9.14 2.65 -6.38
N ALA A 232 9.68 2.42 -7.57
CA ALA A 232 10.62 1.33 -7.81
C ALA A 232 11.93 1.49 -7.02
N GLU A 233 12.48 2.69 -6.98
CA GLU A 233 13.70 3.00 -6.24
C GLU A 233 13.49 2.90 -4.72
N GLY A 234 12.37 3.43 -4.21
CA GLY A 234 12.03 3.35 -2.80
C GLY A 234 11.85 1.91 -2.33
N VAL A 235 11.05 1.13 -3.06
CA VAL A 235 10.81 -0.30 -2.75
C VAL A 235 12.10 -1.11 -2.85
N ASN A 236 12.92 -0.89 -3.88
CA ASN A 236 14.19 -1.61 -4.00
C ASN A 236 15.16 -1.28 -2.85
N ALA A 237 15.24 -0.01 -2.42
CA ALA A 237 16.05 0.37 -1.27
C ALA A 237 15.55 -0.31 0.02
N PHE A 238 14.24 -0.37 0.21
CA PHE A 238 13.59 -1.06 1.33
C PHE A 238 13.91 -2.55 1.35
N ILE A 239 13.76 -3.25 0.24
CA ILE A 239 14.06 -4.68 0.15
C ILE A 239 15.55 -4.94 0.39
N ASN A 240 16.44 -4.13 -0.18
CA ASN A 240 17.89 -4.26 0.05
C ASN A 240 18.26 -4.05 1.53
N ASP A 241 17.58 -3.13 2.23
CA ASP A 241 17.80 -2.90 3.65
C ASP A 241 17.37 -4.12 4.49
N LEU A 242 16.21 -4.67 4.19
CA LEU A 242 15.74 -5.91 4.83
C LEU A 242 16.63 -7.13 4.51
N GLU A 243 17.14 -7.25 3.28
CA GLU A 243 18.07 -8.34 2.90
C GLU A 243 19.37 -8.26 3.70
N LYS A 244 19.97 -7.06 3.81
CA LYS A 244 21.22 -6.84 4.60
C LYS A 244 21.08 -7.23 6.07
N ASN A 245 19.88 -7.10 6.61
CA ASN A 245 19.57 -7.40 8.01
C ASN A 245 18.92 -8.76 8.23
N ASN A 246 18.86 -9.62 7.18
CA ASN A 246 18.22 -10.93 7.22
C ASN A 246 16.76 -10.90 7.70
N ARG A 247 16.01 -9.85 7.33
CA ARG A 247 14.59 -9.68 7.67
C ARG A 247 13.65 -9.86 6.49
N PHE A 248 14.16 -9.90 5.26
CA PHE A 248 13.31 -9.97 4.07
C PHE A 248 12.49 -11.27 3.98
N GLN A 249 12.96 -12.37 4.54
CA GLN A 249 12.18 -13.63 4.60
C GLN A 249 10.94 -13.53 5.49
N ASP A 250 10.86 -12.53 6.38
CA ASP A 250 9.76 -12.34 7.33
C ASP A 250 8.75 -11.29 6.83
N VAL A 251 8.99 -10.70 5.64
CA VAL A 251 8.22 -9.56 5.14
C VAL A 251 7.60 -9.86 3.79
N LEU A 252 6.32 -9.57 3.66
CA LEU A 252 5.57 -9.56 2.42
C LEU A 252 5.08 -8.14 2.14
N VAL A 253 5.31 -7.64 0.93
CA VAL A 253 4.81 -6.34 0.49
C VAL A 253 3.73 -6.55 -0.54
N MET A 254 2.57 -5.95 -0.33
CA MET A 254 1.48 -5.87 -1.32
C MET A 254 1.31 -4.42 -1.76
N THR A 255 1.26 -4.19 -3.07
CA THR A 255 0.97 -2.87 -3.64
C THR A 255 -0.30 -2.92 -4.45
N PHE A 256 -1.25 -2.07 -4.13
CA PHE A 256 -2.52 -1.95 -4.83
C PHE A 256 -2.84 -0.48 -5.13
N SER A 257 -3.80 -0.26 -6.01
CA SER A 257 -4.46 1.02 -6.25
C SER A 257 -5.95 0.78 -6.36
N GLU A 258 -6.74 1.79 -6.05
CA GLU A 258 -8.21 1.72 -5.94
C GLU A 258 -8.91 1.37 -7.26
N PHE A 259 -8.31 1.71 -8.40
CA PHE A 259 -8.74 1.31 -9.74
C PHE A 259 -7.61 1.44 -10.76
N GLY A 260 -7.81 0.89 -11.96
CA GLY A 260 -6.96 1.10 -13.12
C GLY A 260 -7.33 2.35 -13.90
N ARG A 261 -6.69 2.53 -15.05
CA ARG A 261 -6.96 3.62 -15.99
C ARG A 261 -7.65 3.06 -17.23
N ARG A 262 -8.47 3.87 -17.91
CA ARG A 262 -9.08 3.50 -19.18
C ARG A 262 -8.05 2.97 -20.15
N VAL A 263 -8.48 2.00 -20.98
CA VAL A 263 -7.58 1.42 -21.99
C VAL A 263 -7.16 2.47 -23.01
N SER A 264 -8.09 3.30 -23.45
CA SER A 264 -7.82 4.39 -24.37
C SER A 264 -7.25 5.63 -23.65
N GLN A 265 -6.31 6.30 -24.28
CA GLN A 265 -5.90 7.64 -23.85
C GLN A 265 -6.99 8.67 -24.14
N ASN A 266 -7.02 9.77 -23.39
CA ASN A 266 -7.87 10.92 -23.65
C ASN A 266 -7.19 11.99 -24.55
N ALA A 267 -7.95 13.01 -24.96
CA ALA A 267 -7.45 14.08 -25.81
C ALA A 267 -6.39 14.99 -25.17
N SER A 268 -6.26 14.94 -23.81
CA SER A 268 -5.31 15.77 -23.05
C SER A 268 -3.95 15.08 -22.81
N GLY A 269 -3.70 13.94 -23.46
CA GLY A 269 -2.47 13.18 -23.29
C GLY A 269 -2.37 12.52 -21.90
N GLY A 270 -3.50 12.09 -21.37
CA GLY A 270 -3.64 11.32 -20.15
C GLY A 270 -4.64 10.19 -20.31
N THR A 271 -5.11 9.65 -19.19
CA THR A 271 -6.15 8.62 -19.16
C THR A 271 -7.15 8.93 -18.05
N ASP A 272 -8.42 8.60 -18.30
CA ASP A 272 -9.46 8.74 -17.29
C ASP A 272 -9.50 7.50 -16.37
N HIS A 273 -10.30 7.58 -15.30
CA HIS A 273 -10.48 6.46 -14.38
C HIS A 273 -11.08 5.26 -15.11
N GLY A 274 -10.49 4.11 -14.87
CA GLY A 274 -10.94 2.81 -15.35
C GLY A 274 -11.38 1.91 -14.21
N THR A 275 -11.18 0.60 -14.37
CA THR A 275 -11.67 -0.40 -13.43
C THR A 275 -10.53 -1.31 -12.95
N ALA A 276 -10.24 -2.40 -13.67
CA ALA A 276 -9.24 -3.36 -13.29
C ALA A 276 -7.80 -2.80 -13.37
N ASN A 277 -6.95 -3.24 -12.46
CA ASN A 277 -5.57 -2.79 -12.33
C ASN A 277 -4.61 -3.98 -12.14
N ASN A 278 -3.33 -3.67 -12.03
CA ASN A 278 -2.31 -4.62 -11.62
C ASN A 278 -2.08 -4.51 -10.10
N LEU A 279 -1.82 -5.65 -9.47
CA LEU A 279 -1.41 -5.74 -8.09
C LEU A 279 -0.04 -6.40 -8.02
N PHE A 280 0.85 -5.87 -7.20
CA PHE A 280 2.19 -6.43 -6.98
C PHE A 280 2.29 -7.07 -5.61
N VAL A 281 2.90 -8.25 -5.55
CA VAL A 281 3.28 -8.91 -4.30
C VAL A 281 4.78 -9.17 -4.33
N ILE A 282 5.50 -8.67 -3.32
CA ILE A 282 6.95 -8.80 -3.22
C ILE A 282 7.30 -9.56 -1.94
N GLY A 283 8.09 -10.60 -2.07
CA GLY A 283 8.53 -11.42 -0.95
C GLY A 283 9.61 -12.39 -1.35
N LYS A 284 10.43 -12.82 -0.38
CA LYS A 284 11.53 -13.75 -0.64
C LYS A 284 11.04 -15.17 -0.92
N ASN A 285 9.95 -15.56 -0.28
CA ASN A 285 9.45 -16.95 -0.26
C ASN A 285 8.09 -17.09 -0.98
N LEU A 286 7.89 -16.35 -2.08
CA LEU A 286 6.67 -16.46 -2.88
C LEU A 286 6.53 -17.88 -3.44
N LYS A 287 5.35 -18.50 -3.25
CA LYS A 287 5.01 -19.80 -3.84
C LYS A 287 4.86 -19.71 -5.35
N GLN A 288 4.33 -18.60 -5.84
CA GLN A 288 4.23 -18.26 -7.26
C GLN A 288 4.89 -16.90 -7.49
N LYS A 289 5.62 -16.75 -8.58
CA LYS A 289 6.38 -15.57 -8.96
C LYS A 289 6.22 -15.27 -10.43
N GLY A 290 6.55 -14.06 -10.84
CA GLY A 290 6.35 -13.61 -12.21
C GLY A 290 4.90 -13.16 -12.45
N PHE A 291 4.43 -13.23 -13.69
CA PHE A 291 3.05 -12.97 -14.02
C PHE A 291 2.17 -14.15 -13.62
N ILE A 292 1.24 -13.94 -12.69
CA ILE A 292 0.40 -15.00 -12.11
C ILE A 292 -0.71 -15.41 -13.08
N ASN A 293 -1.25 -14.44 -13.83
CA ASN A 293 -2.28 -14.65 -14.85
C ASN A 293 -1.87 -14.02 -16.19
N GLY A 294 -2.66 -14.28 -17.21
CA GLY A 294 -2.34 -13.92 -18.59
C GLY A 294 -2.31 -12.40 -18.87
N THR A 295 -2.06 -12.10 -20.13
CA THR A 295 -2.14 -10.74 -20.66
C THR A 295 -3.61 -10.30 -20.70
N PRO A 296 -3.92 -9.07 -20.25
CA PRO A 296 -5.27 -8.52 -20.37
C PRO A 296 -5.80 -8.54 -21.80
N ASP A 297 -7.04 -8.98 -22.01
CA ASP A 297 -7.68 -8.98 -23.33
C ASP A 297 -8.23 -7.59 -23.65
N LEU A 298 -7.47 -6.81 -24.40
CA LEU A 298 -7.83 -5.46 -24.82
C LEU A 298 -8.96 -5.42 -25.88
N SER A 299 -9.41 -6.57 -26.38
CA SER A 299 -10.54 -6.67 -27.31
C SER A 299 -11.88 -6.82 -26.59
N LYS A 300 -11.87 -7.25 -25.33
CA LYS A 300 -13.05 -7.45 -24.48
C LYS A 300 -13.09 -6.41 -23.38
N LEU A 301 -13.81 -5.33 -23.61
CA LEU A 301 -13.92 -4.22 -22.68
C LEU A 301 -15.39 -4.02 -22.26
N ASP A 302 -15.59 -3.62 -21.01
CA ASP A 302 -16.87 -3.13 -20.53
C ASP A 302 -16.87 -1.59 -20.54
N GLN A 303 -17.67 -0.96 -21.39
CA GLN A 303 -17.75 0.50 -21.58
C GLN A 303 -16.38 1.18 -21.82
N GLY A 304 -15.41 0.44 -22.40
CA GLY A 304 -14.05 0.91 -22.68
C GLY A 304 -13.03 0.67 -21.57
N ASP A 305 -13.41 -0.06 -20.53
CA ASP A 305 -12.57 -0.44 -19.42
C ASP A 305 -12.24 -1.94 -19.42
N LEU A 306 -11.12 -2.30 -18.80
CA LEU A 306 -10.75 -3.71 -18.58
C LEU A 306 -11.77 -4.38 -17.65
N ILE A 307 -12.19 -5.58 -18.03
CA ILE A 307 -13.00 -6.44 -17.17
C ILE A 307 -12.05 -7.12 -16.18
N HIS A 308 -12.35 -7.06 -14.88
CA HIS A 308 -11.55 -7.77 -13.90
C HIS A 308 -11.69 -9.29 -14.05
N GLU A 309 -10.61 -10.00 -13.84
CA GLU A 309 -10.56 -11.47 -13.83
C GLU A 309 -10.39 -12.02 -12.42
N ILE A 310 -9.70 -11.24 -11.57
CA ILE A 310 -9.39 -11.60 -10.21
C ILE A 310 -10.03 -10.57 -9.27
N ASP A 311 -10.88 -11.06 -8.38
CA ASP A 311 -11.41 -10.25 -7.30
C ASP A 311 -10.30 -10.01 -6.25
N PHE A 312 -10.05 -8.73 -5.91
CA PHE A 312 -8.99 -8.37 -4.98
C PHE A 312 -9.14 -9.02 -3.59
N ARG A 313 -10.37 -9.33 -3.18
CA ARG A 313 -10.67 -9.99 -1.91
C ARG A 313 -10.09 -11.41 -1.85
N SER A 314 -10.02 -12.09 -3.01
CA SER A 314 -9.35 -13.40 -3.10
C SER A 314 -7.84 -13.29 -2.91
N VAL A 315 -7.23 -12.18 -3.35
CA VAL A 315 -5.83 -11.90 -3.09
C VAL A 315 -5.61 -11.66 -1.59
N TYR A 316 -6.44 -10.84 -0.95
CA TYR A 316 -6.38 -10.62 0.50
C TYR A 316 -6.50 -11.92 1.29
N ALA A 317 -7.48 -12.76 0.94
CA ALA A 317 -7.64 -14.08 1.57
C ALA A 317 -6.40 -14.97 1.40
N THR A 318 -5.77 -14.92 0.22
CA THR A 318 -4.55 -15.69 -0.04
C THR A 318 -3.36 -15.21 0.80
N LEU A 319 -3.25 -13.91 1.03
CA LEU A 319 -2.16 -13.32 1.83
C LEU A 319 -2.33 -13.57 3.34
N LEU A 320 -3.57 -13.79 3.80
CA LEU A 320 -3.86 -14.07 5.22
C LEU A 320 -3.75 -15.55 5.59
N ASN A 321 -3.67 -16.46 4.60
CA ASN A 321 -3.52 -17.91 4.79
C ASN A 321 -2.05 -18.36 4.66
#